data_9519846ea1fbe6cca7815f5868d40efb
#
_entry.id   9519846ea1fbe6cca7815f5868d40efb
#
_cell.length_a   1.000
_cell.length_b   1.000
_cell.length_c   1.000
_cell.angle_alpha   90.00
_cell.angle_beta   90.00
_cell.angle_gamma   90.00
#
_symmetry.space_group_name_H-M   'P 1'
#
loop_
_entity.id
_entity.type
_entity.pdbx_description
1 polymer ?
#
loop_
_entity_poly.entity_id
_entity_poly.type
_entity_poly.pdbx_seq_one_letter_code
_entity_poly.pdbx_strand_id
1 'polypeptide(L)'
;MDVYGLIGNPVGHSLSPPMHEAGYEALGLDARYVTFEPDADAAAAAVAGAADLGVAGLNVTVPFKRDALDAVDAAPLAERIGAVNTVDYGPVRAGEADRPRGHNTDAAGVTRALAHHDVAIDGRDALVVGAGGAGRAAAFALADAGAVVHVANRTAERAVDLAEAVPGASGGGLNDLGERVAAADLLVNATSVGMEAPEETPVPADHLHGDLAVLDAVYAPIETRLLREAAAAGATTVDGAWMLLFQGVEAFEIWTGETAPVDAMNAALRAELE
;
A
#
# COMPACT_ATOMS: atom_id res chain seq x y z
N MET A 1 24.80 8.26 -11.37
CA MET A 1 24.22 7.45 -10.29
C MET A 1 23.09 8.24 -9.64
N ASP A 2 21.87 7.74 -9.73
CA ASP A 2 20.70 8.30 -9.03
C ASP A 2 20.56 7.65 -7.65
N VAL A 3 20.04 8.41 -6.69
CA VAL A 3 19.75 7.91 -5.33
C VAL A 3 18.25 7.97 -5.09
N TYR A 4 17.70 6.83 -4.78
CA TYR A 4 16.33 6.68 -4.30
C TYR A 4 16.36 6.18 -2.86
N GLY A 5 15.24 6.22 -2.16
CA GLY A 5 15.25 5.70 -0.82
C GLY A 5 13.90 5.58 -0.15
N LEU A 6 13.95 5.10 1.09
CA LEU A 6 12.81 5.00 2.00
C LEU A 6 13.07 5.87 3.22
N ILE A 7 12.09 6.70 3.56
CA ILE A 7 12.08 7.47 4.80
C ILE A 7 10.97 6.96 5.72
N GLY A 8 11.31 6.67 6.97
CA GLY A 8 10.41 6.18 8.00
C GLY A 8 11.16 6.00 9.32
N ASN A 9 10.49 5.57 10.38
CA ASN A 9 11.16 5.30 11.66
C ASN A 9 10.33 4.32 12.51
N PRO A 10 10.80 3.04 12.66
CA PRO A 10 12.02 2.46 12.07
C PRO A 10 11.84 1.99 10.62
N VAL A 11 12.94 1.85 9.84
CA VAL A 11 12.93 1.28 8.47
C VAL A 11 13.99 0.22 8.23
N GLY A 12 14.75 -0.15 9.27
CA GLY A 12 15.85 -1.13 9.16
C GLY A 12 15.45 -2.53 8.69
N HIS A 13 14.17 -2.88 8.75
CA HIS A 13 13.62 -4.17 8.32
C HIS A 13 12.79 -4.07 7.03
N SER A 14 12.90 -2.95 6.30
CA SER A 14 12.15 -2.77 5.06
C SER A 14 12.67 -3.69 3.96
N LEU A 15 11.73 -4.26 3.21
CA LEU A 15 11.99 -5.08 2.02
C LEU A 15 12.07 -4.25 0.73
N SER A 16 11.86 -2.93 0.79
CA SER A 16 11.97 -2.05 -0.37
C SER A 16 13.37 -1.99 -0.96
N PRO A 17 14.49 -1.93 -0.18
CA PRO A 17 15.82 -1.87 -0.77
C PRO A 17 16.16 -3.05 -1.69
N PRO A 18 16.09 -4.33 -1.27
CA PRO A 18 16.43 -5.46 -2.16
C PRO A 18 15.52 -5.51 -3.39
N MET A 19 14.23 -5.20 -3.23
CA MET A 19 13.28 -5.16 -4.33
C MET A 19 13.64 -4.11 -5.40
N HIS A 20 13.91 -2.87 -5.01
CA HIS A 20 14.26 -1.79 -5.94
C HIS A 20 15.66 -1.99 -6.55
N GLU A 21 16.66 -2.41 -5.76
CA GLU A 21 18.02 -2.71 -6.25
C GLU A 21 18.00 -3.79 -7.34
N ALA A 22 17.20 -4.85 -7.16
CA ALA A 22 17.02 -5.86 -8.20
C ALA A 22 16.39 -5.29 -9.48
N GLY A 23 15.47 -4.33 -9.34
CA GLY A 23 14.89 -3.62 -10.48
C GLY A 23 15.93 -2.80 -11.25
N TYR A 24 16.77 -2.05 -10.53
CA TYR A 24 17.84 -1.28 -11.14
C TYR A 24 18.90 -2.16 -11.84
N GLU A 25 19.30 -3.26 -11.19
CA GLU A 25 20.24 -4.21 -11.76
C GLU A 25 19.70 -4.85 -13.05
N ALA A 26 18.44 -5.29 -13.04
CA ALA A 26 17.81 -5.94 -14.19
C ALA A 26 17.75 -5.03 -15.43
N LEU A 27 17.62 -3.72 -15.24
CA LEU A 27 17.60 -2.74 -16.34
C LEU A 27 18.96 -2.07 -16.57
N GLY A 28 20.00 -2.41 -15.80
CA GLY A 28 21.33 -1.79 -15.92
C GLY A 28 21.34 -0.31 -15.53
N LEU A 29 20.45 0.13 -14.67
CA LEU A 29 20.38 1.52 -14.20
C LEU A 29 21.48 1.79 -13.16
N ASP A 30 22.19 2.92 -13.32
CA ASP A 30 23.18 3.40 -12.34
C ASP A 30 22.43 4.11 -11.19
N ALA A 31 21.80 3.33 -10.33
CA ALA A 31 20.98 3.80 -9.22
C ALA A 31 21.25 3.02 -7.92
N ARG A 32 20.86 3.61 -6.78
CA ARG A 32 20.91 2.99 -5.45
C ARG A 32 19.66 3.32 -4.67
N TYR A 33 19.26 2.37 -3.81
CA TYR A 33 18.15 2.56 -2.89
C TYR A 33 18.63 2.47 -1.44
N VAL A 34 18.43 3.53 -0.67
CA VAL A 34 18.92 3.66 0.70
C VAL A 34 17.79 3.97 1.69
N THR A 35 18.03 3.77 2.98
CA THR A 35 17.04 4.05 4.04
C THR A 35 17.46 5.24 4.87
N PHE A 36 16.48 6.05 5.31
CA PHE A 36 16.65 7.22 6.15
C PHE A 36 15.70 7.16 7.34
N GLU A 37 16.24 7.36 8.54
CA GLU A 37 15.48 7.37 9.80
C GLU A 37 15.60 8.73 10.50
N PRO A 38 14.89 9.78 10.03
CA PRO A 38 14.89 11.06 10.72
C PRO A 38 14.16 10.99 12.06
N ASP A 39 14.41 11.96 12.93
CA ASP A 39 13.61 12.17 14.12
C ASP A 39 12.15 12.46 13.75
N ALA A 40 11.23 12.13 14.67
CA ALA A 40 9.79 12.16 14.41
C ALA A 40 9.26 13.53 13.95
N ASP A 41 9.86 14.62 14.39
CA ASP A 41 9.51 16.02 14.07
C ASP A 41 10.26 16.58 12.87
N ALA A 42 11.19 15.81 12.27
CA ALA A 42 12.05 16.26 11.18
C ALA A 42 11.60 15.75 9.79
N ALA A 43 10.53 14.95 9.70
CA ALA A 43 10.15 14.28 8.47
C ALA A 43 9.87 15.23 7.30
N ALA A 44 9.07 16.28 7.49
CA ALA A 44 8.76 17.24 6.44
C ALA A 44 10.02 18.02 5.97
N ALA A 45 10.90 18.39 6.91
CA ALA A 45 12.17 19.03 6.59
C ALA A 45 13.13 18.08 5.85
N ALA A 46 13.15 16.79 6.22
CA ALA A 46 13.95 15.78 5.55
C ALA A 46 13.48 15.54 4.12
N VAL A 47 12.16 15.45 3.90
CA VAL A 47 11.57 15.33 2.55
C VAL A 47 11.89 16.57 1.71
N ALA A 48 11.72 17.77 2.25
CA ALA A 48 12.06 19.00 1.52
C ALA A 48 13.56 19.10 1.20
N GLY A 49 14.43 18.79 2.16
CA GLY A 49 15.89 18.88 2.00
C GLY A 49 16.52 17.78 1.12
N ALA A 50 15.84 16.70 0.86
CA ALA A 50 16.34 15.62 0.00
C ALA A 50 16.59 16.08 -1.44
N ALA A 51 15.82 17.06 -1.93
CA ALA A 51 16.06 17.68 -3.24
C ALA A 51 17.46 18.33 -3.30
N ASP A 52 17.87 19.05 -2.27
CA ASP A 52 19.17 19.74 -2.20
C ASP A 52 20.34 18.74 -2.13
N LEU A 53 20.09 17.53 -1.67
CA LEU A 53 21.06 16.42 -1.66
C LEU A 53 21.11 15.64 -2.98
N GLY A 54 20.27 16.00 -3.95
CA GLY A 54 20.21 15.34 -5.27
C GLY A 54 19.50 13.99 -5.25
N VAL A 55 18.70 13.69 -4.22
CA VAL A 55 17.85 12.51 -4.18
C VAL A 55 16.83 12.57 -5.33
N ALA A 56 16.65 11.46 -6.04
CA ALA A 56 15.77 11.40 -7.21
C ALA A 56 14.33 11.01 -6.86
N GLY A 57 14.15 10.20 -5.82
CA GLY A 57 12.83 9.80 -5.31
C GLY A 57 12.90 9.22 -3.92
N LEU A 58 11.81 9.35 -3.16
CA LEU A 58 11.67 8.75 -1.83
C LEU A 58 10.32 8.02 -1.70
N ASN A 59 10.37 6.80 -1.21
CA ASN A 59 9.20 6.24 -0.53
C ASN A 59 9.12 6.80 0.89
N VAL A 60 7.90 6.94 1.38
CA VAL A 60 7.60 7.40 2.74
C VAL A 60 6.74 6.34 3.43
N THR A 61 7.18 5.90 4.62
CA THR A 61 6.42 4.94 5.42
C THR A 61 6.07 5.50 6.81
N VAL A 62 5.56 4.65 7.67
CA VAL A 62 5.16 5.00 9.04
C VAL A 62 6.36 5.62 9.80
N PRO A 63 6.12 6.70 10.56
CA PRO A 63 4.82 7.37 10.79
C PRO A 63 4.55 8.55 9.83
N PHE A 64 5.38 8.83 8.84
CA PHE A 64 5.57 10.11 8.15
C PHE A 64 4.68 10.36 6.93
N LYS A 65 3.85 9.40 6.48
CA LYS A 65 3.04 9.53 5.25
C LYS A 65 2.11 10.75 5.23
N ARG A 66 1.66 11.21 6.40
CA ARG A 66 0.82 12.42 6.54
C ARG A 66 1.66 13.68 6.52
N ASP A 67 2.77 13.68 7.24
CA ASP A 67 3.64 14.85 7.37
C ASP A 67 4.32 15.20 6.03
N ALA A 68 4.52 14.20 5.18
CA ALA A 68 5.06 14.40 3.82
C ALA A 68 4.14 15.24 2.91
N LEU A 69 2.83 15.30 3.18
CA LEU A 69 1.90 16.16 2.43
C LEU A 69 2.31 17.64 2.47
N ASP A 70 2.80 18.10 3.61
CA ASP A 70 3.17 19.51 3.80
C ASP A 70 4.42 19.89 3.00
N ALA A 71 5.24 18.90 2.61
CA ALA A 71 6.50 19.09 1.92
C ALA A 71 6.43 18.95 0.39
N VAL A 72 5.30 18.55 -0.17
CA VAL A 72 5.14 18.22 -1.59
C VAL A 72 3.95 18.91 -2.26
N ASP A 73 3.92 18.89 -3.57
CA ASP A 73 2.72 19.13 -4.36
C ASP A 73 2.03 17.78 -4.59
N ALA A 74 0.99 17.52 -3.79
CA ALA A 74 0.32 16.22 -3.80
C ALA A 74 -0.47 16.00 -5.10
N ALA A 75 -0.34 14.80 -5.67
CA ALA A 75 -1.22 14.35 -6.73
C ALA A 75 -2.66 14.19 -6.21
N PRO A 76 -3.70 14.34 -7.07
CA PRO A 76 -5.10 14.37 -6.62
C PRO A 76 -5.53 13.18 -5.76
N LEU A 77 -5.03 11.98 -6.04
CA LEU A 77 -5.33 10.79 -5.24
C LEU A 77 -4.66 10.84 -3.88
N ALA A 78 -3.38 11.27 -3.80
CA ALA A 78 -2.65 11.40 -2.54
C ALA A 78 -3.29 12.46 -1.63
N GLU A 79 -3.79 13.56 -2.21
CA GLU A 79 -4.54 14.61 -1.50
C GLU A 79 -5.86 14.06 -0.92
N ARG A 80 -6.66 13.34 -1.72
CA ARG A 80 -7.90 12.69 -1.27
C ARG A 80 -7.67 11.66 -0.17
N ILE A 81 -6.63 10.81 -0.33
CA ILE A 81 -6.24 9.83 0.69
C ILE A 81 -5.73 10.54 1.95
N GLY A 82 -5.15 11.73 1.83
CA GLY A 82 -4.54 12.47 2.94
C GLY A 82 -3.21 11.85 3.39
N ALA A 83 -2.46 11.23 2.47
CA ALA A 83 -1.16 10.61 2.75
C ALA A 83 -0.33 10.47 1.47
N VAL A 84 0.98 10.73 1.59
CA VAL A 84 1.99 10.50 0.55
C VAL A 84 2.89 9.35 0.98
N ASN A 85 3.06 8.36 0.11
CA ASN A 85 4.03 7.27 0.31
C ASN A 85 5.14 7.27 -0.72
N THR A 86 5.08 8.15 -1.73
CA THR A 86 6.06 8.25 -2.81
C THR A 86 6.26 9.69 -3.21
N VAL A 87 7.50 10.16 -3.20
CA VAL A 87 7.90 11.52 -3.57
C VAL A 87 8.79 11.44 -4.79
N ASP A 88 8.44 12.19 -5.82
CA ASP A 88 9.21 12.35 -7.06
C ASP A 88 9.88 13.72 -7.10
N TYR A 89 11.21 13.73 -7.18
CA TYR A 89 12.01 14.94 -7.30
C TYR A 89 12.38 15.28 -8.75
N GLY A 90 11.97 14.49 -9.72
CA GLY A 90 12.23 14.72 -11.15
C GLY A 90 11.90 16.14 -11.60
N PRO A 91 10.69 16.66 -11.33
CA PRO A 91 10.31 18.03 -11.71
C PRO A 91 11.20 19.12 -11.08
N VAL A 92 11.62 18.96 -9.81
CA VAL A 92 12.52 19.91 -9.14
C VAL A 92 13.92 19.85 -9.75
N ARG A 93 14.44 18.65 -9.97
CA ARG A 93 15.77 18.43 -10.60
C ARG A 93 15.83 18.96 -12.03
N ALA A 94 14.71 18.93 -12.75
CA ALA A 94 14.58 19.52 -14.09
C ALA A 94 14.41 21.05 -14.07
N GLY A 95 14.19 21.67 -12.92
CA GLY A 95 13.89 23.10 -12.80
C GLY A 95 12.47 23.48 -13.27
N GLU A 96 11.57 22.51 -13.30
CA GLU A 96 10.19 22.66 -13.76
C GLU A 96 9.22 22.98 -12.62
N ALA A 97 9.62 22.68 -11.38
CA ALA A 97 8.83 22.93 -10.18
C ALA A 97 9.70 23.35 -8.98
N ASP A 98 9.11 24.09 -8.06
CA ASP A 98 9.75 24.52 -6.80
C ASP A 98 9.62 23.47 -5.69
N ARG A 99 8.64 22.55 -5.82
CA ARG A 99 8.35 21.50 -4.84
C ARG A 99 8.26 20.13 -5.52
N PRO A 100 8.68 19.06 -4.83
CA PRO A 100 8.57 17.71 -5.39
C PRO A 100 7.11 17.26 -5.48
N ARG A 101 6.84 16.31 -6.38
CA ARG A 101 5.53 15.72 -6.56
C ARG A 101 5.29 14.61 -5.55
N GLY A 102 4.15 14.64 -4.85
CA GLY A 102 3.75 13.60 -3.90
C GLY A 102 2.69 12.65 -4.46
N HIS A 103 2.88 11.35 -4.33
CA HIS A 103 1.96 10.32 -4.79
C HIS A 103 1.56 9.37 -3.65
N ASN A 104 0.48 8.61 -3.87
CA ASN A 104 0.14 7.47 -3.03
C ASN A 104 0.07 6.21 -3.90
N THR A 105 1.14 5.44 -3.90
CA THR A 105 1.26 4.20 -4.68
C THR A 105 0.67 2.98 -3.96
N ASP A 106 0.31 3.08 -2.66
CA ASP A 106 -0.40 2.00 -1.95
C ASP A 106 -1.72 1.65 -2.65
N ALA A 107 -2.41 2.66 -3.20
CA ALA A 107 -3.65 2.45 -3.97
C ALA A 107 -3.41 1.60 -5.23
N ALA A 108 -2.35 1.90 -6.00
CA ALA A 108 -1.94 1.09 -7.14
C ALA A 108 -1.51 -0.32 -6.70
N GLY A 109 -0.85 -0.44 -5.54
CA GLY A 109 -0.52 -1.72 -4.93
C GLY A 109 -1.73 -2.64 -4.77
N VAL A 110 -2.84 -2.12 -4.25
CA VAL A 110 -4.09 -2.89 -4.10
C VAL A 110 -4.66 -3.31 -5.45
N THR A 111 -4.88 -2.37 -6.37
CA THR A 111 -5.55 -2.67 -7.64
C THR A 111 -4.72 -3.56 -8.55
N ARG A 112 -3.39 -3.36 -8.61
CA ARG A 112 -2.47 -4.18 -9.42
C ARG A 112 -2.31 -5.58 -8.83
N ALA A 113 -2.31 -5.74 -7.50
CA ALA A 113 -2.26 -7.05 -6.85
C ALA A 113 -3.52 -7.88 -7.16
N LEU A 114 -4.71 -7.28 -7.08
CA LEU A 114 -5.97 -7.93 -7.45
C LEU A 114 -6.00 -8.29 -8.94
N ALA A 115 -5.61 -7.36 -9.81
CA ALA A 115 -5.56 -7.58 -11.26
C ALA A 115 -4.59 -8.71 -11.65
N HIS A 116 -3.45 -8.84 -10.96
CA HIS A 116 -2.48 -9.91 -11.19
C HIS A 116 -3.06 -11.31 -10.90
N HIS A 117 -4.07 -11.39 -10.04
CA HIS A 117 -4.79 -12.63 -9.71
C HIS A 117 -6.13 -12.76 -10.44
N ASP A 118 -6.33 -12.01 -11.53
CA ASP A 118 -7.55 -12.00 -12.33
C ASP A 118 -8.83 -11.66 -11.53
N VAL A 119 -8.67 -10.90 -10.43
CA VAL A 119 -9.79 -10.46 -9.59
C VAL A 119 -10.37 -9.16 -10.12
N ALA A 120 -11.61 -9.22 -10.61
CA ALA A 120 -12.36 -8.04 -11.06
C ALA A 120 -12.82 -7.20 -9.86
N ILE A 121 -12.82 -5.87 -10.03
CA ILE A 121 -13.21 -4.91 -8.98
C ILE A 121 -14.52 -4.20 -9.33
N ASP A 122 -14.71 -3.83 -10.59
CA ASP A 122 -15.87 -3.05 -11.05
C ASP A 122 -17.20 -3.75 -10.75
N GLY A 123 -18.12 -3.03 -10.10
CA GLY A 123 -19.44 -3.53 -9.72
C GLY A 123 -19.45 -4.53 -8.56
N ARG A 124 -18.33 -4.77 -7.86
CA ARG A 124 -18.23 -5.70 -6.75
C ARG A 124 -18.51 -5.05 -5.39
N ASP A 125 -19.05 -5.83 -4.47
CA ASP A 125 -19.17 -5.46 -3.06
C ASP A 125 -17.84 -5.73 -2.36
N ALA A 126 -17.16 -4.67 -1.90
CA ALA A 126 -15.84 -4.73 -1.28
C ALA A 126 -15.90 -4.35 0.19
N LEU A 127 -15.38 -5.24 1.04
CA LEU A 127 -15.21 -5.02 2.47
C LEU A 127 -13.74 -4.73 2.80
N VAL A 128 -13.46 -3.54 3.35
CA VAL A 128 -12.14 -3.16 3.85
C VAL A 128 -12.15 -3.20 5.38
N VAL A 129 -11.36 -4.10 5.95
CA VAL A 129 -11.19 -4.19 7.41
C VAL A 129 -9.95 -3.39 7.81
N GLY A 130 -10.18 -2.28 8.52
CA GLY A 130 -9.14 -1.34 8.93
C GLY A 130 -9.30 0.04 8.29
N ALA A 131 -9.17 1.10 9.08
CA ALA A 131 -9.27 2.50 8.65
C ALA A 131 -7.95 3.26 8.90
N GLY A 132 -6.82 2.56 8.82
CA GLY A 132 -5.46 3.12 8.84
C GLY A 132 -5.01 3.59 7.45
N GLY A 133 -3.71 3.86 7.28
CA GLY A 133 -3.15 4.32 6.00
C GLY A 133 -3.42 3.35 4.84
N ALA A 134 -3.18 2.05 5.04
CA ALA A 134 -3.45 1.02 4.04
C ALA A 134 -4.97 0.90 3.75
N GLY A 135 -5.82 0.95 4.79
CA GLY A 135 -7.27 0.89 4.63
C GLY A 135 -7.83 2.10 3.86
N ARG A 136 -7.28 3.29 4.09
CA ARG A 136 -7.62 4.49 3.31
C ARG A 136 -7.25 4.31 1.84
N ALA A 137 -6.01 3.88 1.56
CA ALA A 137 -5.55 3.64 0.20
C ALA A 137 -6.42 2.59 -0.51
N ALA A 138 -6.73 1.47 0.17
CA ALA A 138 -7.59 0.42 -0.36
C ALA A 138 -9.01 0.92 -0.64
N ALA A 139 -9.64 1.64 0.30
CA ALA A 139 -11.00 2.14 0.13
C ALA A 139 -11.14 3.09 -1.06
N PHE A 140 -10.20 4.04 -1.21
CA PHE A 140 -10.19 4.94 -2.38
C PHE A 140 -9.90 4.17 -3.68
N ALA A 141 -8.92 3.27 -3.67
CA ALA A 141 -8.55 2.50 -4.86
C ALA A 141 -9.69 1.64 -5.38
N LEU A 142 -10.39 0.94 -4.48
CA LEU A 142 -11.52 0.08 -4.83
C LEU A 142 -12.74 0.89 -5.30
N ALA A 143 -13.07 2.00 -4.63
CA ALA A 143 -14.16 2.87 -5.04
C ALA A 143 -13.89 3.53 -6.40
N ASP A 144 -12.68 4.01 -6.65
CA ASP A 144 -12.28 4.58 -7.94
C ASP A 144 -12.28 3.53 -9.06
N ALA A 145 -12.09 2.25 -8.73
CA ALA A 145 -12.18 1.12 -9.66
C ALA A 145 -13.62 0.58 -9.82
N GLY A 146 -14.63 1.23 -9.22
CA GLY A 146 -16.05 0.92 -9.41
C GLY A 146 -16.66 -0.03 -8.39
N ALA A 147 -15.97 -0.40 -7.31
CA ALA A 147 -16.54 -1.22 -6.25
C ALA A 147 -17.47 -0.42 -5.32
N VAL A 148 -18.46 -1.10 -4.75
CA VAL A 148 -19.27 -0.60 -3.62
C VAL A 148 -18.52 -0.94 -2.34
N VAL A 149 -17.96 0.09 -1.68
CA VAL A 149 -17.04 -0.11 -0.55
C VAL A 149 -17.76 0.00 0.79
N HIS A 150 -17.54 -1.00 1.66
CA HIS A 150 -17.83 -0.88 3.09
C HIS A 150 -16.53 -0.93 3.90
N VAL A 151 -16.33 0.04 4.79
CA VAL A 151 -15.17 0.05 5.70
C VAL A 151 -15.62 -0.42 7.07
N ALA A 152 -14.97 -1.46 7.61
CA ALA A 152 -15.19 -1.94 8.97
C ALA A 152 -13.95 -1.69 9.83
N ASN A 153 -14.12 -1.14 11.04
CA ASN A 153 -12.98 -0.89 11.91
C ASN A 153 -13.37 -1.06 13.38
N ARG A 154 -12.42 -1.48 14.23
CA ARG A 154 -12.62 -1.63 15.69
C ARG A 154 -13.16 -0.35 16.34
N THR A 155 -12.67 0.81 15.93
CA THR A 155 -13.22 2.13 16.27
C THR A 155 -14.13 2.54 15.12
N ALA A 156 -15.45 2.37 15.33
CA ALA A 156 -16.45 2.59 14.28
C ALA A 156 -16.39 4.01 13.67
N GLU A 157 -16.14 5.03 14.49
CA GLU A 157 -16.04 6.42 14.07
C GLU A 157 -14.98 6.61 12.99
N ARG A 158 -13.82 5.93 13.09
CA ARG A 158 -12.77 6.00 12.07
C ARG A 158 -13.20 5.41 10.73
N ALA A 159 -14.04 4.37 10.75
CA ALA A 159 -14.59 3.79 9.53
C ALA A 159 -15.63 4.71 8.88
N VAL A 160 -16.47 5.35 9.70
CA VAL A 160 -17.45 6.34 9.25
C VAL A 160 -16.75 7.56 8.64
N ASP A 161 -15.76 8.14 9.34
CA ASP A 161 -14.97 9.28 8.85
C ASP A 161 -14.28 8.97 7.52
N LEU A 162 -13.76 7.73 7.38
CA LEU A 162 -13.16 7.30 6.12
C LEU A 162 -14.22 7.16 5.02
N ALA A 163 -15.34 6.53 5.33
CA ALA A 163 -16.42 6.33 4.36
C ALA A 163 -17.02 7.66 3.87
N GLU A 164 -17.11 8.68 4.72
CA GLU A 164 -17.55 10.03 4.33
C GLU A 164 -16.61 10.68 3.32
N ALA A 165 -15.31 10.35 3.37
CA ALA A 165 -14.31 10.85 2.43
C ALA A 165 -14.28 10.07 1.09
N VAL A 166 -14.77 8.82 1.06
CA VAL A 166 -14.76 7.94 -0.10
C VAL A 166 -16.12 7.97 -0.81
N PRO A 167 -16.19 8.37 -2.09
CA PRO A 167 -17.47 8.47 -2.81
C PRO A 167 -18.26 7.16 -2.80
N GLY A 168 -19.50 7.20 -2.33
CA GLY A 168 -20.42 6.05 -2.34
C GLY A 168 -20.12 4.97 -1.30
N ALA A 169 -19.11 5.15 -0.46
CA ALA A 169 -18.77 4.18 0.57
C ALA A 169 -19.68 4.28 1.82
N SER A 170 -19.69 3.22 2.60
CA SER A 170 -20.30 3.15 3.93
C SER A 170 -19.28 2.67 4.95
N GLY A 171 -19.51 2.96 6.24
CA GLY A 171 -18.57 2.59 7.28
C GLY A 171 -19.26 2.20 8.59
N GLY A 172 -18.59 1.35 9.39
CA GLY A 172 -19.13 0.90 10.65
C GLY A 172 -18.15 0.16 11.56
N GLY A 173 -18.69 -0.40 12.63
CA GLY A 173 -17.95 -1.24 13.58
C GLY A 173 -17.79 -2.67 13.08
N LEU A 174 -17.37 -3.57 13.99
CA LEU A 174 -17.16 -4.99 13.69
C LEU A 174 -18.35 -5.88 14.11
N ASN A 175 -19.45 -5.32 14.62
CA ASN A 175 -20.54 -6.12 15.18
C ASN A 175 -21.29 -6.95 14.12
N ASP A 176 -21.38 -6.46 12.89
CA ASP A 176 -22.02 -7.10 11.74
C ASP A 176 -20.99 -7.65 10.71
N LEU A 177 -19.72 -7.78 11.15
CA LEU A 177 -18.63 -8.17 10.25
C LEU A 177 -18.91 -9.49 9.52
N GLY A 178 -19.47 -10.50 10.20
CA GLY A 178 -19.79 -11.77 9.58
C GLY A 178 -20.82 -11.66 8.45
N GLU A 179 -21.88 -10.88 8.67
CA GLU A 179 -22.89 -10.63 7.63
C GLU A 179 -22.29 -9.87 6.43
N ARG A 180 -21.37 -8.94 6.71
CA ARG A 180 -20.66 -8.16 5.70
C ARG A 180 -19.75 -9.04 4.86
N VAL A 181 -18.98 -9.94 5.49
CA VAL A 181 -18.11 -10.88 4.76
C VAL A 181 -18.95 -11.82 3.90
N ALA A 182 -20.04 -12.36 4.44
CA ALA A 182 -20.91 -13.27 3.70
C ALA A 182 -21.58 -12.64 2.46
N ALA A 183 -21.69 -11.31 2.44
CA ALA A 183 -22.27 -10.55 1.32
C ALA A 183 -21.23 -9.94 0.39
N ALA A 184 -19.93 -9.97 0.74
CA ALA A 184 -18.86 -9.35 -0.04
C ALA A 184 -18.37 -10.27 -1.16
N ASP A 185 -17.93 -9.65 -2.26
CA ASP A 185 -17.14 -10.30 -3.30
C ASP A 185 -15.64 -10.16 -3.04
N LEU A 186 -15.25 -9.06 -2.38
CA LEU A 186 -13.86 -8.72 -2.08
C LEU A 186 -13.70 -8.43 -0.58
N LEU A 187 -12.66 -8.99 0.04
CA LEU A 187 -12.24 -8.69 1.39
C LEU A 187 -10.79 -8.20 1.38
N VAL A 188 -10.55 -7.04 1.95
CA VAL A 188 -9.19 -6.51 2.15
C VAL A 188 -8.92 -6.38 3.65
N ASN A 189 -7.99 -7.19 4.18
CA ASN A 189 -7.43 -6.94 5.51
C ASN A 189 -6.36 -5.86 5.42
N ALA A 190 -6.68 -4.68 5.92
CA ALA A 190 -5.76 -3.54 6.02
C ALA A 190 -5.40 -3.21 7.48
N THR A 191 -5.43 -4.23 8.35
CA THR A 191 -5.01 -4.16 9.75
C THR A 191 -3.65 -4.85 9.94
N SER A 192 -3.08 -4.76 11.12
CA SER A 192 -1.90 -5.55 11.53
C SER A 192 -2.25 -6.91 12.16
N VAL A 193 -3.53 -7.31 12.17
CA VAL A 193 -3.95 -8.60 12.73
C VAL A 193 -3.40 -9.72 11.86
N GLY A 194 -2.69 -10.66 12.49
CA GLY A 194 -1.97 -11.74 11.81
C GLY A 194 -0.48 -11.45 11.57
N MET A 195 0.01 -10.23 11.84
CA MET A 195 1.42 -9.86 11.68
C MET A 195 2.26 -10.30 12.89
N GLU A 196 2.04 -9.70 14.06
CA GLU A 196 2.79 -10.03 15.29
C GLU A 196 2.24 -11.27 16.01
N ALA A 197 0.95 -11.55 15.80
CA ALA A 197 0.25 -12.72 16.32
C ALA A 197 -0.29 -13.57 15.16
N PRO A 198 0.52 -14.48 14.58
CA PRO A 198 0.17 -15.22 13.36
C PRO A 198 -1.08 -16.11 13.46
N GLU A 199 -1.48 -16.45 14.68
CA GLU A 199 -2.69 -17.24 14.95
C GLU A 199 -3.96 -16.38 15.13
N GLU A 200 -3.83 -15.06 15.03
CA GLU A 200 -4.98 -14.16 15.00
C GLU A 200 -5.47 -13.93 13.58
N THR A 201 -6.78 -13.73 13.42
CA THR A 201 -7.43 -13.39 12.17
C THR A 201 -8.46 -12.28 12.39
N PRO A 202 -8.57 -11.30 11.46
CA PRO A 202 -9.57 -10.25 11.60
C PRO A 202 -10.98 -10.75 11.32
N VAL A 203 -11.13 -11.88 10.63
CA VAL A 203 -12.41 -12.47 10.22
C VAL A 203 -12.46 -13.94 10.64
N PRO A 204 -13.51 -14.38 11.36
CA PRO A 204 -13.71 -15.80 11.66
C PRO A 204 -13.94 -16.65 10.41
N ALA A 205 -13.38 -17.87 10.41
CA ALA A 205 -13.38 -18.77 9.27
C ALA A 205 -14.80 -19.17 8.74
N ASP A 206 -15.78 -19.23 9.64
CA ASP A 206 -17.17 -19.61 9.33
C ASP A 206 -17.93 -18.56 8.48
N HIS A 207 -17.35 -17.39 8.27
CA HIS A 207 -17.88 -16.35 7.39
C HIS A 207 -17.22 -16.33 6.01
N LEU A 208 -16.10 -17.06 5.82
CA LEU A 208 -15.39 -17.13 4.52
C LEU A 208 -16.11 -18.11 3.59
N HIS A 209 -16.08 -17.82 2.27
CA HIS A 209 -16.75 -18.61 1.25
C HIS A 209 -15.97 -18.64 -0.08
N GLY A 210 -16.30 -19.60 -0.95
CA GLY A 210 -15.53 -19.86 -2.16
C GLY A 210 -15.63 -18.81 -3.27
N ASP A 211 -16.65 -17.94 -3.24
CA ASP A 211 -16.80 -16.87 -4.23
C ASP A 211 -16.07 -15.57 -3.82
N LEU A 212 -15.44 -15.56 -2.63
CA LEU A 212 -14.72 -14.40 -2.10
C LEU A 212 -13.31 -14.30 -2.69
N ALA A 213 -12.84 -13.09 -2.96
CA ALA A 213 -11.43 -12.83 -3.14
C ALA A 213 -10.90 -12.06 -1.90
N VAL A 214 -9.80 -12.54 -1.33
CA VAL A 214 -9.21 -12.02 -0.09
C VAL A 214 -7.80 -11.49 -0.35
N LEU A 215 -7.60 -10.19 -0.16
CA LEU A 215 -6.28 -9.58 -0.09
C LEU A 215 -5.94 -9.30 1.38
N ASP A 216 -4.82 -9.84 1.84
CA ASP A 216 -4.28 -9.51 3.16
C ASP A 216 -3.06 -8.59 3.00
N ALA A 217 -3.12 -7.37 3.55
CA ALA A 217 -1.99 -6.45 3.49
C ALA A 217 -0.82 -6.87 4.40
N VAL A 218 -0.99 -7.87 5.25
CA VAL A 218 0.09 -8.49 6.02
C VAL A 218 0.94 -9.33 5.07
N TYR A 219 2.26 -9.06 5.03
CA TYR A 219 3.21 -9.77 4.19
C TYR A 219 4.25 -10.61 4.98
N ALA A 220 4.26 -10.47 6.29
CA ALA A 220 5.08 -11.28 7.19
C ALA A 220 4.25 -11.71 8.42
N PRO A 221 3.86 -12.98 8.51
CA PRO A 221 4.13 -14.07 7.54
C PRO A 221 3.37 -13.88 6.22
N ILE A 222 3.88 -14.46 5.11
CA ILE A 222 3.19 -14.44 3.80
C ILE A 222 1.85 -15.17 3.90
N GLU A 223 1.84 -16.34 4.51
CA GLU A 223 0.65 -17.17 4.68
C GLU A 223 0.03 -16.93 6.06
N THR A 224 -0.78 -15.89 6.18
CA THR A 224 -1.50 -15.56 7.42
C THR A 224 -2.60 -16.60 7.71
N ARG A 225 -3.09 -16.62 8.94
CA ARG A 225 -4.26 -17.46 9.28
C ARG A 225 -5.48 -17.11 8.42
N LEU A 226 -5.71 -15.82 8.15
CA LEU A 226 -6.79 -15.38 7.25
C LEU A 226 -6.69 -16.03 5.88
N LEU A 227 -5.51 -15.98 5.25
CA LEU A 227 -5.30 -16.54 3.91
C LEU A 227 -5.44 -18.07 3.89
N ARG A 228 -4.90 -18.78 4.90
CA ARG A 228 -5.08 -20.23 5.04
C ARG A 228 -6.54 -20.62 5.15
N GLU A 229 -7.32 -19.94 6.00
CA GLU A 229 -8.74 -20.21 6.21
C GLU A 229 -9.58 -19.84 4.97
N ALA A 230 -9.24 -18.74 4.29
CA ALA A 230 -9.88 -18.34 3.05
C ALA A 230 -9.63 -19.37 1.92
N ALA A 231 -8.39 -19.82 1.75
CA ALA A 231 -8.06 -20.88 0.78
C ALA A 231 -8.78 -22.18 1.08
N ALA A 232 -8.91 -22.56 2.37
CA ALA A 232 -9.67 -23.76 2.78
C ALA A 232 -11.17 -23.63 2.48
N ALA A 233 -11.72 -22.41 2.48
CA ALA A 233 -13.10 -22.13 2.06
C ALA A 233 -13.28 -22.06 0.52
N GLY A 234 -12.18 -22.16 -0.26
CA GLY A 234 -12.20 -22.10 -1.72
C GLY A 234 -12.08 -20.68 -2.29
N ALA A 235 -11.80 -19.68 -1.47
CA ALA A 235 -11.63 -18.29 -1.89
C ALA A 235 -10.34 -18.08 -2.71
N THR A 236 -10.34 -17.06 -3.58
CA THR A 236 -9.12 -16.57 -4.20
C THR A 236 -8.33 -15.77 -3.16
N THR A 237 -7.06 -16.08 -2.99
CA THR A 237 -6.20 -15.42 -1.98
C THR A 237 -5.06 -14.64 -2.62
N VAL A 238 -4.83 -13.42 -2.10
CA VAL A 238 -3.76 -12.52 -2.53
C VAL A 238 -2.96 -12.12 -1.29
N ASP A 239 -1.70 -12.53 -1.23
CA ASP A 239 -0.83 -12.19 -0.09
C ASP A 239 -0.31 -10.75 -0.16
N GLY A 240 0.09 -10.22 0.99
CA GLY A 240 0.51 -8.82 1.14
C GLY A 240 1.82 -8.48 0.43
N ALA A 241 2.64 -9.48 0.08
CA ALA A 241 3.85 -9.25 -0.70
C ALA A 241 3.51 -8.73 -2.11
N TRP A 242 2.38 -9.11 -2.70
CA TRP A 242 1.92 -8.56 -3.98
C TRP A 242 1.55 -7.08 -3.88
N MET A 243 0.86 -6.68 -2.81
CA MET A 243 0.57 -5.25 -2.58
C MET A 243 1.87 -4.45 -2.36
N LEU A 244 2.80 -5.00 -1.57
CA LEU A 244 4.11 -4.39 -1.33
C LEU A 244 4.93 -4.30 -2.62
N LEU A 245 4.91 -5.33 -3.46
CA LEU A 245 5.57 -5.33 -4.76
C LEU A 245 5.00 -4.24 -5.67
N PHE A 246 3.69 -4.25 -5.89
CA PHE A 246 3.09 -3.37 -6.89
C PHE A 246 3.08 -1.89 -6.49
N GLN A 247 3.06 -1.55 -5.20
CA GLN A 247 3.29 -0.16 -4.79
C GLN A 247 4.73 0.29 -5.09
N GLY A 248 5.70 -0.63 -4.95
CA GLY A 248 7.09 -0.37 -5.30
C GLY A 248 7.33 -0.29 -6.82
N VAL A 249 6.67 -1.15 -7.58
CA VAL A 249 6.66 -1.11 -9.06
C VAL A 249 6.12 0.24 -9.56
N GLU A 250 5.01 0.71 -9.01
CA GLU A 250 4.44 2.02 -9.36
C GLU A 250 5.41 3.17 -9.03
N ALA A 251 6.06 3.13 -7.87
CA ALA A 251 7.07 4.11 -7.49
C ALA A 251 8.28 4.07 -8.44
N PHE A 252 8.75 2.88 -8.79
CA PHE A 252 9.84 2.67 -9.73
C PHE A 252 9.52 3.29 -11.10
N GLU A 253 8.33 3.03 -11.65
CA GLU A 253 7.86 3.54 -12.94
C GLU A 253 7.70 5.07 -12.93
N ILE A 254 7.20 5.66 -11.81
CA ILE A 254 7.13 7.11 -11.63
C ILE A 254 8.52 7.75 -11.70
N TRP A 255 9.51 7.19 -11.01
CA TRP A 255 10.83 7.79 -10.89
C TRP A 255 11.71 7.62 -12.11
N THR A 256 11.65 6.45 -12.73
CA THR A 256 12.58 6.10 -13.81
C THR A 256 12.00 6.36 -15.20
N GLY A 257 10.68 6.38 -15.33
CA GLY A 257 9.99 6.40 -16.62
C GLY A 257 10.08 5.08 -17.38
N GLU A 258 10.72 4.06 -16.81
CA GLU A 258 10.90 2.74 -17.41
C GLU A 258 9.85 1.76 -16.89
N THR A 259 9.45 0.79 -17.71
CA THR A 259 8.59 -0.32 -17.23
C THR A 259 9.38 -1.17 -16.24
N ALA A 260 8.82 -1.33 -15.05
CA ALA A 260 9.49 -2.07 -13.98
C ALA A 260 9.65 -3.57 -14.33
N PRO A 261 10.81 -4.17 -14.05
CA PRO A 261 11.07 -5.59 -14.25
C PRO A 261 10.45 -6.40 -13.08
N VAL A 262 9.12 -6.55 -13.10
CA VAL A 262 8.30 -7.11 -12.00
C VAL A 262 8.82 -8.45 -11.50
N ASP A 263 9.23 -9.35 -12.41
CA ASP A 263 9.71 -10.69 -12.03
C ASP A 263 11.00 -10.62 -11.19
N ALA A 264 11.94 -9.75 -11.56
CA ALA A 264 13.19 -9.57 -10.81
C ALA A 264 12.92 -8.95 -9.44
N MET A 265 12.08 -7.92 -9.39
CA MET A 265 11.68 -7.26 -8.14
C MET A 265 10.93 -8.22 -7.21
N ASN A 266 10.01 -9.04 -7.74
CA ASN A 266 9.27 -10.03 -6.97
C ASN A 266 10.18 -11.15 -6.43
N ALA A 267 11.11 -11.64 -7.25
CA ALA A 267 12.06 -12.68 -6.81
C ALA A 267 12.92 -12.17 -5.64
N ALA A 268 13.44 -10.95 -5.71
CA ALA A 268 14.23 -10.36 -4.63
C ALA A 268 13.40 -10.13 -3.36
N LEU A 269 12.16 -9.62 -3.50
CA LEU A 269 11.25 -9.44 -2.37
C LEU A 269 10.94 -10.75 -1.66
N ARG A 270 10.60 -11.80 -2.41
CA ARG A 270 10.22 -13.10 -1.81
C ARG A 270 11.40 -13.84 -1.18
N ALA A 271 12.60 -13.67 -1.70
CA ALA A 271 13.82 -14.23 -1.10
C ALA A 271 14.10 -13.71 0.32
N GLU A 272 13.64 -12.50 0.65
CA GLU A 272 13.75 -11.93 2.00
C GLU A 272 12.64 -12.39 2.96
N LEU A 273 11.57 -13.01 2.43
CA LEU A 273 10.41 -13.47 3.19
C LEU A 273 10.44 -14.98 3.50
N GLU A 274 11.39 -15.72 2.89
CA GLU A 274 11.67 -17.15 3.15
C GLU A 274 12.56 -17.34 4.38
#